data_6b7c201362a5f034924d922a4d2c9255
#
_entry.id   6b7c201362a5f034924d922a4d2c9255
#
_cell.length_a   1.000
_cell.length_b   1.000
_cell.length_c   1.000
_cell.angle_alpha   90.00
_cell.angle_beta   90.00
_cell.angle_gamma   90.00
#
_symmetry.space_group_name_H-M   'P 1'
#
loop_
_entity.id
_entity.type
_entity.pdbx_description
1 polymer ?
#
loop_
_entity_poly.entity_id
_entity_poly.type
_entity_poly.pdbx_seq_one_letter_code
_entity_poly.pdbx_strand_id
1 'polypeptide(L)'
;MLYSTNSFAECGREVGLLIMRMYPKAKVSEKAERALKGGHPWVYAEEVLSVDGDYTNGGLVDVYTKKDRFIGTGFINDNSKIRIRIFSRNANDRFDDDFFRRRIRYALEYRQTVMGNDFDCCRIIFGEADSFPGLTVDRFGDVLVFQILSLGTEML
;
A
#
# COMPACT_ATOMS: atom_id res chain seq x y z
N MET A 1 22.43 61.20 4.55
CA MET A 1 22.00 59.96 5.21
C MET A 1 21.53 58.99 4.17
N LEU A 2 22.37 58.05 3.83
CA LEU A 2 22.11 57.05 2.80
C LEU A 2 21.63 55.76 3.47
N TYR A 3 20.43 55.29 3.16
CA TYR A 3 20.00 53.95 3.51
C TYR A 3 20.17 53.04 2.31
N SER A 4 21.13 52.12 2.45
CA SER A 4 21.36 51.02 1.53
C SER A 4 20.32 49.95 1.74
N THR A 5 19.53 49.62 0.73
CA THR A 5 18.66 48.45 0.68
C THR A 5 19.43 47.31 0.06
N ASN A 6 19.91 46.36 0.89
CA ASN A 6 20.40 45.09 0.42
C ASN A 6 19.20 44.15 0.20
N SER A 7 18.89 43.91 -1.05
CA SER A 7 18.01 42.86 -1.53
C SER A 7 18.77 41.53 -1.48
N PHE A 8 18.48 40.71 -0.50
CA PHE A 8 18.83 39.27 -0.54
C PHE A 8 17.71 38.54 -1.25
N ALA A 9 17.96 38.19 -2.49
CA ALA A 9 17.21 37.19 -3.21
C ALA A 9 17.56 35.81 -2.58
N GLU A 10 16.74 35.32 -1.65
CA GLU A 10 16.80 33.96 -1.20
C GLU A 10 16.31 33.02 -2.32
N CYS A 11 17.28 32.37 -2.95
CA CYS A 11 17.06 31.24 -3.82
C CYS A 11 16.49 30.10 -2.99
N GLY A 12 15.17 29.94 -2.99
CA GLY A 12 14.47 28.82 -2.37
C GLY A 12 14.82 27.52 -3.08
N ARG A 13 15.91 26.88 -2.67
CA ARG A 13 16.08 25.43 -2.88
C ARG A 13 15.11 24.75 -1.92
N GLU A 14 13.99 24.25 -2.42
CA GLU A 14 13.23 23.22 -1.74
C GLU A 14 14.18 22.03 -1.53
N VAL A 15 14.71 21.93 -0.33
CA VAL A 15 15.35 20.72 0.15
C VAL A 15 14.21 19.73 0.31
N GLY A 16 13.99 18.90 -0.71
CA GLY A 16 13.08 17.78 -0.61
C GLY A 16 13.47 16.97 0.61
N LEU A 17 12.67 17.10 1.68
CA LEU A 17 12.84 16.32 2.90
C LEU A 17 12.69 14.86 2.50
N LEU A 18 13.80 14.14 2.37
CA LEU A 18 13.82 12.72 2.11
C LEU A 18 13.16 12.06 3.34
N ILE A 19 11.85 11.78 3.23
CA ILE A 19 11.12 11.15 4.33
C ILE A 19 11.68 9.74 4.46
N MET A 20 12.53 9.56 5.46
CA MET A 20 12.99 8.23 5.83
C MET A 20 11.76 7.39 6.18
N ARG A 21 11.49 6.38 5.36
CA ARG A 21 10.47 5.38 5.65
C ARG A 21 10.91 4.62 6.89
N MET A 22 10.04 4.56 7.90
CA MET A 22 10.34 3.94 9.20
C MET A 22 9.66 2.57 9.35
N TYR A 23 9.20 1.95 8.25
CA TYR A 23 8.60 0.62 8.34
C TYR A 23 9.69 -0.46 8.49
N PRO A 24 9.42 -1.52 9.26
CA PRO A 24 10.27 -2.70 9.32
C PRO A 24 10.57 -3.25 7.93
N LYS A 25 11.75 -3.84 7.74
CA LYS A 25 12.22 -4.32 6.44
C LYS A 25 12.18 -5.83 6.37
N ALA A 26 11.36 -6.39 5.49
CA ALA A 26 11.34 -7.80 5.19
C ALA A 26 12.19 -8.08 3.95
N LYS A 27 13.18 -8.96 4.06
CA LYS A 27 13.93 -9.49 2.91
C LYS A 27 13.30 -10.77 2.43
N VAL A 28 13.15 -10.91 1.12
CA VAL A 28 12.49 -12.07 0.51
C VAL A 28 13.41 -12.86 -0.42
N SER A 29 13.03 -14.11 -0.65
CA SER A 29 13.72 -15.03 -1.54
C SER A 29 13.66 -14.56 -3.00
N GLU A 30 14.57 -15.07 -3.83
CA GLU A 30 14.55 -14.79 -5.28
C GLU A 30 13.29 -15.32 -5.98
N LYS A 31 12.69 -16.38 -5.43
CA LYS A 31 11.41 -16.92 -5.92
C LYS A 31 10.30 -15.89 -5.69
N ALA A 32 10.17 -15.35 -4.46
CA ALA A 32 9.21 -14.30 -4.16
C ALA A 32 9.49 -13.01 -4.95
N GLU A 33 10.76 -12.61 -5.09
CA GLU A 33 11.14 -11.45 -5.92
C GLU A 33 10.59 -11.57 -7.35
N ARG A 34 10.77 -12.74 -7.99
CA ARG A 34 10.25 -12.96 -9.35
C ARG A 34 8.73 -12.91 -9.40
N ALA A 35 8.05 -13.56 -8.45
CA ALA A 35 6.60 -13.56 -8.36
C ALA A 35 6.04 -12.14 -8.17
N LEU A 36 6.63 -11.37 -7.24
CA LEU A 36 6.24 -9.99 -6.97
C LEU A 36 6.46 -9.08 -8.18
N LYS A 37 7.58 -9.21 -8.89
CA LYS A 37 7.84 -8.47 -10.15
C LYS A 37 6.88 -8.84 -11.26
N GLY A 38 6.39 -10.08 -11.28
CA GLY A 38 5.35 -10.55 -12.18
C GLY A 38 3.93 -10.10 -11.80
N GLY A 39 3.76 -9.29 -10.75
CA GLY A 39 2.47 -8.76 -10.33
C GLY A 39 1.79 -9.54 -9.18
N HIS A 40 2.32 -10.70 -8.78
CA HIS A 40 1.74 -11.47 -7.67
C HIS A 40 1.85 -10.68 -6.35
N PRO A 41 0.76 -10.52 -5.57
CA PRO A 41 0.75 -9.61 -4.41
C PRO A 41 1.15 -10.31 -3.10
N TRP A 42 1.42 -11.61 -3.08
CA TRP A 42 1.64 -12.40 -1.87
C TRP A 42 3.07 -12.86 -1.70
N VAL A 43 3.55 -12.84 -0.46
CA VAL A 43 4.78 -13.48 -0.02
C VAL A 43 4.41 -14.55 1.01
N TYR A 44 4.80 -15.78 0.75
CA TYR A 44 4.54 -16.90 1.65
C TYR A 44 5.56 -16.95 2.79
N ALA A 45 5.21 -17.61 3.90
CA ALA A 45 6.03 -17.64 5.10
C ALA A 45 7.46 -18.15 4.83
N GLU A 46 7.60 -19.20 4.04
CA GLU A 46 8.89 -19.80 3.67
C GLU A 46 9.73 -18.93 2.71
N GLU A 47 9.14 -17.90 2.15
CA GLU A 47 9.80 -16.97 1.23
C GLU A 47 10.37 -15.73 1.91
N VAL A 48 10.00 -15.49 3.18
CA VAL A 48 10.54 -14.40 4.01
C VAL A 48 11.83 -14.87 4.65
N LEU A 49 12.94 -14.20 4.35
CA LEU A 49 14.29 -14.57 4.83
C LEU A 49 14.62 -13.93 6.17
N SER A 50 14.29 -12.66 6.34
CA SER A 50 14.43 -11.90 7.58
C SER A 50 13.40 -10.78 7.64
N VAL A 51 13.11 -10.32 8.85
CA VAL A 51 12.40 -9.05 9.10
C VAL A 51 13.23 -8.28 10.11
N ASP A 52 13.70 -7.10 9.71
CA ASP A 52 14.53 -6.21 10.53
C ASP A 52 13.68 -5.03 11.03
N GLY A 53 13.69 -4.79 12.32
CA GLY A 53 12.88 -3.79 13.02
C GLY A 53 11.66 -4.37 13.71
N ASP A 54 11.12 -3.63 14.66
CA ASP A 54 9.94 -4.06 15.45
C ASP A 54 8.66 -3.90 14.63
N TYR A 55 7.82 -4.91 14.65
CA TYR A 55 6.50 -4.89 13.99
C TYR A 55 5.44 -5.59 14.84
N THR A 56 4.20 -5.31 14.51
CA THR A 56 3.03 -6.03 15.06
C THR A 56 2.35 -6.81 13.93
N ASN A 57 1.71 -7.92 14.26
CA ASN A 57 0.87 -8.65 13.30
C ASN A 57 -0.23 -7.73 12.77
N GLY A 58 -0.44 -7.71 11.46
CA GLY A 58 -1.32 -6.79 10.76
C GLY A 58 -0.68 -5.44 10.42
N GLY A 59 0.51 -5.15 10.97
CA GLY A 59 1.24 -3.90 10.72
C GLY A 59 1.87 -3.84 9.33
N LEU A 60 2.39 -2.65 9.00
CA LEU A 60 3.06 -2.37 7.74
C LEU A 60 4.50 -2.87 7.76
N VAL A 61 4.94 -3.37 6.61
CA VAL A 61 6.32 -3.80 6.38
C VAL A 61 6.74 -3.45 4.95
N ASP A 62 7.96 -2.91 4.80
CA ASP A 62 8.58 -2.71 3.50
C ASP A 62 9.30 -3.97 3.05
N VAL A 63 9.06 -4.39 1.81
CA VAL A 63 9.62 -5.62 1.24
C VAL A 63 10.78 -5.29 0.32
N TYR A 64 11.88 -5.99 0.53
CA TYR A 64 13.13 -5.82 -0.20
C TYR A 64 13.63 -7.14 -0.78
N THR A 65 14.37 -7.03 -1.89
CA THR A 65 15.17 -8.15 -2.41
C THR A 65 16.34 -8.45 -1.47
N LYS A 66 17.04 -9.58 -1.69
CA LYS A 66 18.32 -9.90 -1.04
C LYS A 66 19.38 -8.80 -1.24
N LYS A 67 19.29 -8.04 -2.34
CA LYS A 67 20.23 -6.97 -2.72
C LYS A 67 19.75 -5.57 -2.27
N ASP A 68 18.87 -5.52 -1.27
CA ASP A 68 18.32 -4.29 -0.68
C ASP A 68 17.61 -3.36 -1.68
N ARG A 69 16.97 -3.93 -2.72
CA ARG A 69 16.11 -3.17 -3.62
C ARG A 69 14.67 -3.26 -3.13
N PHE A 70 14.03 -2.12 -2.95
CA PHE A 70 12.62 -2.02 -2.58
C PHE A 70 11.72 -2.67 -3.66
N ILE A 71 10.73 -3.42 -3.23
CA ILE A 71 9.73 -4.07 -4.09
C ILE A 71 8.33 -3.52 -3.84
N GLY A 72 7.99 -3.27 -2.59
CA GLY A 72 6.66 -2.79 -2.20
C GLY A 72 6.47 -2.76 -0.70
N THR A 73 5.30 -2.28 -0.27
CA THR A 73 4.86 -2.28 1.12
C THR A 73 3.61 -3.13 1.25
N GLY A 74 3.51 -3.87 2.33
CA GLY A 74 2.40 -4.77 2.61
C GLY A 74 2.07 -4.88 4.08
N PHE A 75 1.01 -5.64 4.37
CA PHE A 75 0.66 -6.06 5.73
C PHE A 75 1.35 -7.39 6.04
N ILE A 76 1.97 -7.50 7.23
CA ILE A 76 2.59 -8.73 7.70
C ILE A 76 1.67 -9.46 8.68
N ASN A 77 1.60 -10.80 8.58
CA ASN A 77 0.90 -11.64 9.54
C ASN A 77 1.64 -12.99 9.72
N ASP A 78 2.22 -13.18 10.88
CA ASP A 78 2.98 -14.40 11.23
C ASP A 78 2.11 -15.65 11.39
N ASN A 79 0.80 -15.47 11.62
CA ASN A 79 -0.15 -16.55 11.77
C ASN A 79 -0.75 -17.03 10.44
N SER A 80 -0.31 -16.47 9.31
CA SER A 80 -0.81 -16.80 7.98
C SER A 80 0.26 -17.45 7.11
N LYS A 81 -0.12 -18.43 6.28
CA LYS A 81 0.75 -18.96 5.23
C LYS A 81 1.12 -17.88 4.21
N ILE A 82 0.20 -16.94 3.91
CA ILE A 82 0.49 -15.73 3.15
C ILE A 82 0.97 -14.70 4.17
N ARG A 83 2.28 -14.69 4.43
CA ARG A 83 2.86 -13.89 5.51
C ARG A 83 2.83 -12.40 5.23
N ILE A 84 3.05 -12.00 3.95
CA ILE A 84 2.97 -10.58 3.57
C ILE A 84 2.05 -10.44 2.36
N ARG A 85 1.15 -9.45 2.41
CA ARG A 85 0.25 -9.06 1.33
C ARG A 85 0.60 -7.65 0.88
N ILE A 86 1.21 -7.55 -0.31
CA ILE A 86 1.63 -6.27 -0.91
C ILE A 86 0.40 -5.51 -1.39
N PHE A 87 0.30 -4.25 -1.04
CA PHE A 87 -0.76 -3.36 -1.52
C PHE A 87 -0.23 -2.07 -2.14
N SER A 88 1.05 -1.72 -1.96
CA SER A 88 1.69 -0.63 -2.69
C SER A 88 3.07 -1.02 -3.20
N ARG A 89 3.42 -0.54 -4.39
CA ARG A 89 4.74 -0.71 -5.01
C ARG A 89 5.48 0.61 -5.19
N ASN A 90 4.88 1.70 -4.74
CA ASN A 90 5.48 3.02 -4.80
C ASN A 90 6.14 3.37 -3.46
N ALA A 91 7.45 3.56 -3.48
CA ALA A 91 8.22 3.92 -2.28
C ALA A 91 7.86 5.30 -1.71
N ASN A 92 7.17 6.16 -2.47
CA ASN A 92 6.77 7.50 -2.02
C ASN A 92 5.37 7.53 -1.41
N ASP A 93 4.63 6.41 -1.41
CA ASP A 93 3.30 6.37 -0.81
C ASP A 93 3.36 6.56 0.70
N ARG A 94 2.46 7.39 1.21
CA ARG A 94 2.15 7.53 2.64
C ARG A 94 0.81 6.87 2.89
N PHE A 95 0.74 6.05 3.92
CA PHE A 95 -0.44 5.23 4.20
C PHE A 95 -1.31 5.88 5.27
N ASP A 96 -1.76 7.09 4.95
CA ASP A 96 -2.70 7.88 5.71
C ASP A 96 -4.15 7.71 5.18
N ASP A 97 -5.10 8.35 5.85
CA ASP A 97 -6.51 8.32 5.46
C ASP A 97 -6.72 8.78 4.02
N ASP A 98 -5.98 9.78 3.55
CA ASP A 98 -6.12 10.32 2.20
C ASP A 98 -5.67 9.32 1.14
N PHE A 99 -4.65 8.51 1.44
CA PHE A 99 -4.21 7.42 0.57
C PHE A 99 -5.34 6.38 0.38
N PHE A 100 -5.95 5.92 1.47
CA PHE A 100 -7.02 4.92 1.39
C PHE A 100 -8.29 5.50 0.78
N ARG A 101 -8.68 6.74 1.14
CA ARG A 101 -9.83 7.45 0.53
C ARG A 101 -9.67 7.58 -0.98
N ARG A 102 -8.48 7.93 -1.46
CA ARG A 102 -8.18 8.03 -2.89
C ARG A 102 -8.32 6.68 -3.58
N ARG A 103 -7.85 5.59 -2.98
CA ARG A 103 -8.00 4.24 -3.54
C ARG A 103 -9.44 3.77 -3.61
N ILE A 104 -10.22 4.01 -2.56
CA ILE A 104 -11.65 3.73 -2.56
C ILE A 104 -12.34 4.49 -3.69
N ARG A 105 -12.02 5.76 -3.85
CA ARG A 105 -12.56 6.58 -4.93
C ARG A 105 -12.24 5.99 -6.31
N TYR A 106 -11.00 5.60 -6.56
CA TYR A 106 -10.60 4.98 -7.83
C TYR A 106 -11.34 3.67 -8.10
N ALA A 107 -11.49 2.82 -7.10
CA ALA A 107 -12.27 1.59 -7.24
C ALA A 107 -13.73 1.90 -7.59
N LEU A 108 -14.34 2.88 -6.92
CA LEU A 108 -15.72 3.30 -7.15
C LEU A 108 -15.89 3.88 -8.55
N GLU A 109 -15.07 4.84 -8.96
CA GLU A 109 -15.10 5.47 -10.29
C GLU A 109 -14.90 4.44 -11.42
N TYR A 110 -13.99 3.49 -11.22
CA TYR A 110 -13.79 2.39 -12.17
C TYR A 110 -15.08 1.56 -12.31
N ARG A 111 -15.70 1.15 -11.20
CA ARG A 111 -16.96 0.37 -11.24
C ARG A 111 -18.11 1.16 -11.85
N GLN A 112 -18.24 2.44 -11.53
CA GLN A 112 -19.23 3.31 -12.17
C GLN A 112 -19.08 3.33 -13.69
N THR A 113 -17.83 3.39 -14.17
CA THR A 113 -17.52 3.44 -15.60
C THR A 113 -17.81 2.10 -16.29
N VAL A 114 -17.40 0.97 -15.68
CA VAL A 114 -17.49 -0.35 -16.35
C VAL A 114 -18.83 -1.03 -16.18
N MET A 115 -19.53 -0.78 -15.07
CA MET A 115 -20.83 -1.41 -14.78
C MET A 115 -22.01 -0.65 -15.38
N GLY A 116 -21.88 0.67 -15.59
CA GLY A 116 -22.95 1.48 -16.16
C GLY A 116 -24.27 1.30 -15.41
N ASN A 117 -25.30 0.77 -16.08
CA ASN A 117 -26.63 0.55 -15.50
C ASN A 117 -26.66 -0.53 -14.40
N ASP A 118 -25.69 -1.43 -14.37
CA ASP A 118 -25.60 -2.51 -13.37
C ASP A 118 -24.83 -2.09 -12.11
N PHE A 119 -24.44 -0.81 -11.99
CA PHE A 119 -23.68 -0.29 -10.85
C PHE A 119 -24.41 -0.46 -9.51
N ASP A 120 -25.73 -0.55 -9.49
CA ASP A 120 -26.51 -0.76 -8.27
C ASP A 120 -26.40 -2.17 -7.68
N CYS A 121 -25.87 -3.13 -8.46
CA CYS A 121 -25.66 -4.50 -7.99
C CYS A 121 -24.31 -5.01 -8.49
N CYS A 122 -23.22 -4.62 -7.81
CA CYS A 122 -21.89 -5.00 -8.23
C CYS A 122 -20.88 -5.03 -7.08
N ARG A 123 -19.73 -5.69 -7.32
CA ARG A 123 -18.57 -5.65 -6.44
C ARG A 123 -17.81 -4.34 -6.62
N ILE A 124 -17.78 -3.52 -5.58
CA ILE A 124 -17.07 -2.23 -5.56
C ILE A 124 -15.56 -2.44 -5.35
N ILE A 125 -15.17 -3.25 -4.36
CA ILE A 125 -13.77 -3.58 -4.06
C ILE A 125 -13.57 -5.08 -4.15
N PHE A 126 -12.54 -5.50 -4.88
CA PHE A 126 -12.17 -6.90 -5.06
C PHE A 126 -10.73 -7.16 -4.61
N GLY A 127 -10.50 -7.10 -3.32
CA GLY A 127 -9.26 -7.53 -2.68
C GLY A 127 -8.00 -6.95 -3.31
N GLU A 128 -7.09 -7.83 -3.62
CA GLU A 128 -5.79 -7.51 -4.20
C GLU A 128 -5.89 -6.83 -5.58
N ALA A 129 -6.94 -7.08 -6.34
CA ALA A 129 -7.16 -6.45 -7.65
C ALA A 129 -7.31 -4.93 -7.54
N ASP A 130 -7.94 -4.47 -6.46
CA ASP A 130 -8.10 -3.05 -6.15
C ASP A 130 -7.07 -2.56 -5.10
N SER A 131 -6.05 -3.37 -4.83
CA SER A 131 -4.99 -3.06 -3.85
C SER A 131 -5.49 -2.87 -2.41
N PHE A 132 -6.53 -3.62 -2.03
CA PHE A 132 -7.05 -3.77 -0.67
C PHE A 132 -6.99 -5.24 -0.26
N PRO A 133 -5.83 -5.77 0.15
CA PRO A 133 -5.65 -7.20 0.40
C PRO A 133 -6.67 -7.75 1.38
N GLY A 134 -7.47 -8.72 0.92
CA GLY A 134 -8.47 -9.39 1.73
C GLY A 134 -9.72 -8.56 2.04
N LEU A 135 -9.96 -7.42 1.39
CA LEU A 135 -11.20 -6.66 1.48
C LEU A 135 -12.07 -6.92 0.27
N THR A 136 -13.31 -7.32 0.50
CA THR A 136 -14.34 -7.35 -0.53
C THR A 136 -15.49 -6.45 -0.09
N VAL A 137 -15.99 -5.63 -1.02
CA VAL A 137 -17.15 -4.76 -0.80
C VAL A 137 -18.12 -4.97 -1.95
N ASP A 138 -19.29 -5.49 -1.64
CA ASP A 138 -20.40 -5.70 -2.58
C ASP A 138 -21.51 -4.68 -2.32
N ARG A 139 -22.04 -4.10 -3.38
CA ARG A 139 -23.19 -3.19 -3.37
C ARG A 139 -24.44 -3.89 -3.86
N PHE A 140 -25.55 -3.69 -3.14
CA PHE A 140 -26.91 -4.13 -3.50
C PHE A 140 -27.88 -2.95 -3.25
N GLY A 141 -28.07 -2.11 -4.25
CA GLY A 141 -28.85 -0.88 -4.10
C GLY A 141 -28.22 0.06 -3.07
N ASP A 142 -28.91 0.27 -1.97
CA ASP A 142 -28.48 1.12 -0.86
C ASP A 142 -27.71 0.34 0.23
N VAL A 143 -27.49 -0.95 0.06
CA VAL A 143 -26.81 -1.82 1.03
C VAL A 143 -25.39 -2.10 0.56
N LEU A 144 -24.41 -1.96 1.47
CA LEU A 144 -23.02 -2.39 1.27
C LEU A 144 -22.72 -3.58 2.20
N VAL A 145 -22.18 -4.63 1.61
CA VAL A 145 -21.74 -5.82 2.33
C VAL A 145 -20.21 -5.88 2.31
N PHE A 146 -19.60 -5.95 3.50
CA PHE A 146 -18.16 -6.01 3.67
C PHE A 146 -17.72 -7.41 4.09
N GLN A 147 -16.64 -7.90 3.49
CA GLN A 147 -15.95 -9.10 3.94
C GLN A 147 -14.47 -8.78 4.11
N ILE A 148 -13.94 -8.99 5.33
CA ILE A 148 -12.54 -8.73 5.67
C ILE A 148 -11.87 -10.08 5.96
N LEU A 149 -10.84 -10.43 5.20
CA LEU A 149 -10.14 -11.71 5.21
C LEU A 149 -8.65 -11.56 5.51
N SER A 150 -8.19 -10.36 5.88
CA SER A 150 -6.81 -10.12 6.26
C SER A 150 -6.72 -9.23 7.50
N LEU A 151 -5.84 -9.63 8.43
CA LEU A 151 -5.63 -8.90 9.68
C LEU A 151 -5.22 -7.44 9.45
N GLY A 152 -4.34 -7.19 8.48
CA GLY A 152 -3.89 -5.82 8.21
C GLY A 152 -5.01 -4.89 7.73
N THR A 153 -5.94 -5.42 6.94
CA THR A 153 -7.11 -4.64 6.51
C THR A 153 -8.14 -4.47 7.63
N GLU A 154 -8.23 -5.43 8.56
CA GLU A 154 -9.08 -5.31 9.75
C GLU A 154 -8.62 -4.20 10.71
N MET A 155 -7.32 -3.89 10.69
CA MET A 155 -6.70 -2.88 11.54
C MET A 155 -6.72 -1.46 10.93
N LEU A 156 -7.19 -1.29 9.69
CA LEU A 156 -7.37 0.00 9.04
C LEU A 156 -8.65 0.68 9.52
#